data_b7c5117e402ff4fcf2e637979593c95b
#
_entry.id   b7c5117e402ff4fcf2e637979593c95b
#
_cell.length_a   1.000
_cell.length_b   1.000
_cell.length_c   1.000
_cell.angle_alpha   90.00
_cell.angle_beta   90.00
_cell.angle_gamma   90.00
#
_symmetry.space_group_name_H-M   'P 1'
#
loop_
_entity.id
_entity.type
_entity.pdbx_description
1 polymer ?
#
loop_
_entity_poly.entity_id
_entity_poly.type
_entity_poly.pdbx_seq_one_letter_code
_entity_poly.pdbx_strand_id
1 'polypeptide(L)'
;FKRIDTDLYSSEVELQKANILLIGPTGCGKTLLAETLAKTLEVPFVVCDATSLTESGYVGEDVENILLRLIQAADWDLHKAEQGIIYIDELDKIARKEGVNRSITRDVSGEGVQQELLKIIEGCVANVPPQGGRKHPHQEFLQINTKDILFICGGAFAGLDKVIAKRGTDTSIGFGAKVKHFQDQPIGELIKNLEPE
;
A
#
# COMPACT_ATOMS: atom_id res chain seq x y z
N PHE A 1 5.14 16.70 2.68
CA PHE A 1 4.94 18.16 2.83
C PHE A 1 6.21 18.95 2.49
N LYS A 2 7.31 18.78 3.20
CA LYS A 2 8.58 19.49 2.89
C LYS A 2 9.08 19.28 1.46
N ARG A 3 8.70 18.17 0.81
CA ARG A 3 9.07 17.87 -0.57
C ARG A 3 8.24 18.66 -1.59
N ILE A 4 7.00 18.99 -1.25
CA ILE A 4 6.08 19.74 -2.12
C ILE A 4 6.38 21.24 -2.03
N ASP A 5 6.78 21.73 -0.84
CA ASP A 5 7.17 23.12 -0.58
C ASP A 5 8.66 23.39 -0.89
N THR A 6 9.16 22.92 -2.03
CA THR A 6 10.56 23.06 -2.43
C THR A 6 11.04 24.50 -2.58
N ASP A 7 10.14 25.46 -2.74
CA ASP A 7 10.47 26.89 -2.82
C ASP A 7 10.92 27.49 -1.48
N LEU A 8 10.69 26.80 -0.37
CA LEU A 8 11.05 27.27 0.98
C LEU A 8 12.41 26.76 1.48
N TYR A 9 12.96 25.71 0.83
CA TYR A 9 14.22 25.11 1.26
C TYR A 9 15.17 24.92 0.08
N SER A 10 16.09 25.82 -0.09
CA SER A 10 17.29 25.61 -0.93
C SER A 10 18.22 24.59 -0.26
N SER A 11 17.79 23.34 -0.12
CA SER A 11 18.65 22.29 0.38
C SER A 11 19.25 21.53 -0.81
N GLU A 12 20.56 21.30 -0.76
CA GLU A 12 21.30 20.43 -1.70
C GLU A 12 20.83 18.97 -1.67
N VAL A 13 19.81 18.64 -0.85
CA VAL A 13 19.30 17.28 -0.64
C VAL A 13 17.91 17.15 -1.28
N GLU A 14 17.81 16.33 -2.31
CA GLU A 14 16.56 15.94 -2.92
C GLU A 14 15.78 14.99 -2.00
N LEU A 15 14.59 15.39 -1.57
CA LEU A 15 13.71 14.55 -0.75
C LEU A 15 12.92 13.60 -1.65
N GLN A 16 13.17 12.32 -1.54
CA GLN A 16 12.42 11.29 -2.26
C GLN A 16 11.10 10.97 -1.55
N LYS A 17 10.09 10.52 -2.34
CA LYS A 17 8.84 10.00 -1.82
C LYS A 17 9.12 8.71 -1.03
N ALA A 18 8.57 8.61 0.17
CA ALA A 18 8.55 7.39 0.96
C ALA A 18 7.08 7.01 1.27
N ASN A 19 6.66 5.84 0.82
CA ASN A 19 5.40 5.24 1.25
C ASN A 19 5.59 4.55 2.61
N ILE A 20 4.50 4.36 3.36
CA ILE A 20 4.55 3.85 4.73
C ILE A 20 3.86 2.49 4.78
N LEU A 21 4.50 1.50 5.41
CA LEU A 21 3.88 0.22 5.73
C LEU A 21 3.66 0.13 7.25
N LEU A 22 2.39 -0.03 7.67
CA LEU A 22 1.99 -0.22 9.06
C LEU A 22 1.68 -1.68 9.32
N ILE A 23 2.51 -2.34 10.13
CA ILE A 23 2.36 -3.74 10.51
C ILE A 23 1.87 -3.82 11.96
N GLY A 24 0.81 -4.57 12.19
CA GLY A 24 0.30 -4.78 13.55
C GLY A 24 -1.07 -5.45 13.57
N PRO A 25 -1.48 -6.01 14.71
CA PRO A 25 -2.76 -6.73 14.83
C PRO A 25 -3.95 -5.83 14.52
N THR A 26 -5.07 -6.45 14.17
CA THR A 26 -6.34 -5.74 13.99
C THR A 26 -6.72 -5.03 15.28
N GLY A 27 -7.23 -3.80 15.19
CA GLY A 27 -7.65 -3.01 16.35
C GLY A 27 -6.53 -2.25 17.06
N CYS A 28 -5.26 -2.31 16.62
CA CYS A 28 -4.17 -1.55 17.24
C CYS A 28 -4.10 -0.06 16.82
N GLY A 29 -5.07 0.44 16.05
CA GLY A 29 -5.19 1.84 15.72
C GLY A 29 -4.45 2.31 14.46
N LYS A 30 -4.05 1.41 13.56
CA LYS A 30 -3.35 1.76 12.30
C LYS A 30 -4.14 2.78 11.47
N THR A 31 -5.41 2.50 11.20
CA THR A 31 -6.31 3.37 10.44
C THR A 31 -6.50 4.72 11.13
N LEU A 32 -6.69 4.72 12.44
CA LEU A 32 -6.83 5.95 13.24
C LEU A 32 -5.58 6.82 13.17
N LEU A 33 -4.40 6.21 13.20
CA LEU A 33 -3.12 6.93 13.04
C LEU A 33 -3.05 7.64 11.69
N ALA A 34 -3.36 6.93 10.60
CA ALA A 34 -3.36 7.48 9.25
C ALA A 34 -4.38 8.62 9.08
N GLU A 35 -5.60 8.45 9.61
CA GLU A 35 -6.65 9.46 9.60
C GLU A 35 -6.25 10.71 10.40
N THR A 36 -5.65 10.53 11.59
CA THR A 36 -5.18 11.63 12.42
C THR A 36 -4.06 12.41 11.73
N LEU A 37 -3.15 11.71 11.05
CA LEU A 37 -2.10 12.34 10.25
C LEU A 37 -2.70 13.21 9.14
N ALA A 38 -3.66 12.69 8.37
CA ALA A 38 -4.33 13.43 7.30
C ALA A 38 -5.06 14.67 7.82
N LYS A 39 -5.76 14.55 8.93
CA LYS A 39 -6.42 15.69 9.62
C LYS A 39 -5.42 16.76 10.08
N THR A 40 -4.31 16.34 10.65
CA THR A 40 -3.25 17.26 11.11
C THR A 40 -2.59 18.01 9.95
N LEU A 41 -2.48 17.35 8.79
CA LEU A 41 -1.90 17.92 7.58
C LEU A 41 -2.93 18.68 6.72
N GLU A 42 -4.22 18.61 7.08
CA GLU A 42 -5.34 19.22 6.36
C GLU A 42 -5.41 18.81 4.87
N VAL A 43 -5.12 17.53 4.59
CA VAL A 43 -5.12 16.98 3.23
C VAL A 43 -6.27 16.01 3.00
N PRO A 44 -6.72 15.81 1.73
CA PRO A 44 -7.69 14.80 1.39
C PRO A 44 -7.24 13.41 1.85
N PHE A 45 -8.18 12.62 2.37
CA PHE A 45 -7.91 11.30 2.93
C PHE A 45 -8.96 10.29 2.48
N VAL A 46 -8.49 9.11 2.03
CA VAL A 46 -9.35 8.00 1.65
C VAL A 46 -8.82 6.71 2.28
N VAL A 47 -9.76 5.91 2.77
CA VAL A 47 -9.51 4.53 3.23
C VAL A 47 -10.04 3.56 2.19
N CYS A 48 -9.24 2.55 1.86
CA CYS A 48 -9.59 1.46 0.96
C CYS A 48 -9.25 0.13 1.63
N ASP A 49 -10.11 -0.87 1.45
CA ASP A 49 -9.84 -2.25 1.84
C ASP A 49 -9.27 -3.00 0.62
N ALA A 50 -8.06 -3.53 0.75
CA ALA A 50 -7.39 -4.24 -0.34
C ALA A 50 -8.17 -5.48 -0.81
N THR A 51 -8.97 -6.09 0.07
CA THR A 51 -9.77 -7.28 -0.28
C THR A 51 -10.97 -6.98 -1.17
N SER A 52 -11.41 -5.72 -1.24
CA SER A 52 -12.50 -5.27 -2.11
C SER A 52 -12.04 -5.00 -3.55
N LEU A 53 -10.72 -4.90 -3.77
CA LEU A 53 -10.13 -4.52 -5.04
C LEU A 53 -10.10 -5.70 -6.02
N THR A 54 -10.32 -5.37 -7.29
CA THR A 54 -10.19 -6.29 -8.41
C THR A 54 -9.38 -5.65 -9.53
N GLU A 55 -8.78 -6.49 -10.38
CA GLU A 55 -8.11 -6.02 -11.60
C GLU A 55 -9.12 -5.32 -12.52
N SER A 56 -8.70 -4.23 -13.16
CA SER A 56 -9.53 -3.41 -14.03
C SER A 56 -10.29 -4.24 -15.08
N GLY A 57 -11.61 -4.03 -15.16
CA GLY A 57 -12.52 -4.72 -16.09
C GLY A 57 -13.21 -5.96 -15.53
N TYR A 58 -12.95 -6.36 -14.29
CA TYR A 58 -13.65 -7.46 -13.60
C TYR A 58 -14.74 -6.93 -12.64
N VAL A 59 -15.53 -7.85 -12.08
CA VAL A 59 -16.58 -7.48 -11.12
C VAL A 59 -15.93 -7.21 -9.76
N GLY A 60 -15.99 -5.95 -9.32
CA GLY A 60 -15.41 -5.47 -8.07
C GLY A 60 -15.06 -3.99 -8.15
N GLU A 61 -14.33 -3.49 -7.20
CA GLU A 61 -13.84 -2.12 -7.17
C GLU A 61 -12.49 -2.06 -7.90
N ASP A 62 -12.41 -1.38 -9.05
CA ASP A 62 -11.16 -1.18 -9.77
C ASP A 62 -10.17 -0.37 -8.90
N VAL A 63 -8.88 -0.72 -8.98
CA VAL A 63 -7.82 -0.01 -8.23
C VAL A 63 -7.85 1.50 -8.52
N GLU A 64 -8.18 1.90 -9.75
CA GLU A 64 -8.29 3.32 -10.13
C GLU A 64 -9.45 4.06 -9.43
N ASN A 65 -10.48 3.35 -8.94
CA ASN A 65 -11.57 3.95 -8.19
C ASN A 65 -11.11 4.55 -6.85
N ILE A 66 -10.02 4.08 -6.30
CA ILE A 66 -9.40 4.69 -5.11
C ILE A 66 -9.01 6.13 -5.40
N LEU A 67 -8.43 6.38 -6.59
CA LEU A 67 -8.05 7.72 -7.02
C LEU A 67 -9.28 8.61 -7.25
N LEU A 68 -10.36 8.06 -7.82
CA LEU A 68 -11.62 8.80 -7.96
C LEU A 68 -12.15 9.25 -6.60
N ARG A 69 -12.15 8.37 -5.62
CA ARG A 69 -12.57 8.70 -4.24
C ARG A 69 -11.71 9.79 -3.63
N LEU A 70 -10.39 9.79 -3.91
CA LEU A 70 -9.49 10.84 -3.45
C LEU A 70 -9.79 12.20 -4.13
N ILE A 71 -10.07 12.19 -5.45
CA ILE A 71 -10.48 13.39 -6.19
C ILE A 71 -11.81 13.94 -5.62
N GLN A 72 -12.77 13.07 -5.31
CA GLN A 72 -14.02 13.46 -4.67
C GLN A 72 -13.80 14.04 -3.26
N ALA A 73 -12.93 13.45 -2.46
CA ALA A 73 -12.57 13.96 -1.13
C ALA A 73 -11.82 15.30 -1.19
N ALA A 74 -11.24 15.64 -2.33
CA ALA A 74 -10.60 16.92 -2.63
C ALA A 74 -11.57 17.95 -3.27
N ASP A 75 -12.89 17.69 -3.27
CA ASP A 75 -13.88 18.53 -3.94
C ASP A 75 -13.59 18.75 -5.44
N TRP A 76 -13.10 17.71 -6.12
CA TRP A 76 -12.72 17.69 -7.54
C TRP A 76 -11.52 18.58 -7.90
N ASP A 77 -10.79 19.08 -6.92
CA ASP A 77 -9.53 19.77 -7.11
C ASP A 77 -8.40 18.74 -7.27
N LEU A 78 -7.93 18.55 -8.51
CA LEU A 78 -6.88 17.57 -8.82
C LEU A 78 -5.57 17.91 -8.14
N HIS A 79 -5.18 19.19 -8.06
CA HIS A 79 -3.94 19.60 -7.42
C HIS A 79 -3.96 19.30 -5.92
N LYS A 80 -5.09 19.52 -5.25
CA LYS A 80 -5.30 19.15 -3.87
C LYS A 80 -5.32 17.63 -3.67
N ALA A 81 -5.94 16.88 -4.60
CA ALA A 81 -5.97 15.42 -4.58
C ALA A 81 -4.56 14.82 -4.70
N GLU A 82 -3.69 15.37 -5.54
CA GLU A 82 -2.31 14.92 -5.72
C GLU A 82 -1.44 15.07 -4.46
N GLN A 83 -1.87 15.87 -3.49
CA GLN A 83 -1.23 16.04 -2.18
C GLN A 83 -1.90 15.22 -1.07
N GLY A 84 -2.87 14.38 -1.42
CA GLY A 84 -3.67 13.60 -0.49
C GLY A 84 -2.95 12.38 0.07
N ILE A 85 -3.66 11.69 0.97
CA ILE A 85 -3.23 10.44 1.60
C ILE A 85 -4.24 9.35 1.28
N ILE A 86 -3.74 8.20 0.82
CA ILE A 86 -4.52 6.97 0.63
C ILE A 86 -4.04 5.95 1.65
N TYR A 87 -4.96 5.45 2.47
CA TYR A 87 -4.71 4.34 3.39
C TYR A 87 -5.33 3.06 2.80
N ILE A 88 -4.49 2.05 2.55
CA ILE A 88 -4.90 0.74 2.06
C ILE A 88 -4.81 -0.24 3.22
N ASP A 89 -5.96 -0.72 3.72
CA ASP A 89 -6.01 -1.70 4.80
C ASP A 89 -6.01 -3.14 4.27
N GLU A 90 -5.70 -4.08 5.12
CA GLU A 90 -5.69 -5.53 4.85
C GLU A 90 -4.83 -5.95 3.64
N LEU A 91 -3.73 -5.23 3.38
CA LEU A 91 -2.84 -5.51 2.24
C LEU A 91 -2.29 -6.94 2.25
N ASP A 92 -2.08 -7.53 3.42
CA ASP A 92 -1.63 -8.92 3.60
C ASP A 92 -2.63 -9.96 3.12
N LYS A 93 -3.90 -9.59 2.85
CA LYS A 93 -4.95 -10.51 2.41
C LYS A 93 -5.00 -10.71 0.88
N ILE A 94 -4.40 -9.81 0.10
CA ILE A 94 -4.32 -9.94 -1.37
C ILE A 94 -3.10 -10.78 -1.82
N ALA A 95 -2.44 -11.47 -0.89
CA ALA A 95 -1.39 -12.41 -1.23
C ALA A 95 -1.93 -13.57 -2.07
N ARG A 96 -1.14 -14.04 -3.04
CA ARG A 96 -1.45 -15.19 -3.87
C ARG A 96 -1.81 -16.39 -2.99
N LYS A 97 -2.99 -17.00 -3.21
CA LYS A 97 -3.35 -18.26 -2.58
C LYS A 97 -2.50 -19.37 -3.19
N GLU A 98 -1.50 -19.86 -2.48
CA GLU A 98 -0.79 -21.09 -2.82
C GLU A 98 -1.76 -22.28 -2.62
N GLY A 99 -2.47 -22.64 -3.66
CA GLY A 99 -3.33 -23.83 -3.70
C GLY A 99 -2.70 -24.92 -4.57
N VAL A 100 -2.85 -26.19 -4.15
CA VAL A 100 -2.35 -27.40 -4.83
C VAL A 100 -2.89 -27.56 -6.26
N ASN A 101 -3.96 -26.84 -6.63
CA ASN A 101 -4.47 -26.75 -7.98
C ASN A 101 -4.09 -25.41 -8.60
N ARG A 102 -2.99 -25.38 -9.36
CA ARG A 102 -2.74 -24.36 -10.37
C ARG A 102 -3.83 -24.48 -11.45
N SER A 103 -5.04 -23.99 -11.17
CA SER A 103 -6.00 -23.76 -12.22
C SER A 103 -5.44 -22.66 -13.12
N ILE A 104 -5.54 -22.85 -14.43
CA ILE A 104 -5.07 -21.95 -15.50
C ILE A 104 -5.85 -20.62 -15.50
N THR A 105 -6.70 -20.39 -14.52
CA THR A 105 -7.47 -19.16 -14.32
C THR A 105 -6.58 -18.09 -13.70
N ARG A 106 -6.42 -16.98 -14.44
CA ARG A 106 -5.75 -15.76 -13.99
C ARG A 106 -6.33 -15.33 -12.65
N ASP A 107 -5.48 -15.12 -11.65
CA ASP A 107 -5.89 -14.62 -10.32
C ASP A 107 -6.11 -13.11 -10.39
N VAL A 108 -7.35 -12.72 -10.69
CA VAL A 108 -7.76 -11.31 -10.86
C VAL A 108 -7.93 -10.55 -9.55
N SER A 109 -7.92 -11.25 -8.42
CA SER A 109 -8.06 -10.69 -7.07
C SER A 109 -6.76 -10.68 -6.27
N GLY A 110 -5.70 -11.25 -6.80
CA GLY A 110 -4.40 -11.37 -6.14
C GLY A 110 -3.29 -10.66 -6.89
N GLU A 111 -2.57 -11.39 -7.76
CA GLU A 111 -1.38 -10.88 -8.45
C GLU A 111 -1.67 -9.67 -9.36
N GLY A 112 -2.81 -9.68 -10.08
CA GLY A 112 -3.20 -8.56 -10.95
C GLY A 112 -3.44 -7.26 -10.17
N VAL A 113 -4.13 -7.35 -9.03
CA VAL A 113 -4.36 -6.21 -8.12
C VAL A 113 -3.04 -5.69 -7.56
N GLN A 114 -2.13 -6.58 -7.14
CA GLN A 114 -0.82 -6.18 -6.63
C GLN A 114 -0.01 -5.39 -7.68
N GLN A 115 0.01 -5.87 -8.94
CA GLN A 115 0.74 -5.20 -10.03
C GLN A 115 0.14 -3.83 -10.35
N GLU A 116 -1.19 -3.69 -10.33
CA GLU A 116 -1.85 -2.42 -10.59
C GLU A 116 -1.65 -1.43 -9.43
N LEU A 117 -1.77 -1.88 -8.18
CA LEU A 117 -1.44 -1.09 -7.00
C LEU A 117 0.02 -0.62 -7.03
N LEU A 118 0.96 -1.49 -7.39
CA LEU A 118 2.37 -1.16 -7.43
C LEU A 118 2.64 0.03 -8.37
N LYS A 119 2.05 0.03 -9.57
CA LYS A 119 2.19 1.14 -10.53
C LYS A 119 1.73 2.47 -9.94
N ILE A 120 0.59 2.47 -9.24
CA ILE A 120 0.02 3.67 -8.63
C ILE A 120 0.88 4.14 -7.46
N ILE A 121 1.35 3.20 -6.64
CA ILE A 121 2.20 3.46 -5.46
C ILE A 121 3.58 4.00 -5.86
N GLU A 122 4.18 3.48 -6.93
CA GLU A 122 5.47 3.96 -7.45
C GLU A 122 5.39 5.36 -8.04
N GLY A 123 4.24 5.71 -8.59
CA GLY A 123 3.96 7.01 -9.19
C GLY A 123 3.78 6.95 -10.71
N CYS A 124 2.59 7.26 -11.15
CA CYS A 124 2.22 7.33 -12.56
C CYS A 124 1.18 8.44 -12.78
N VAL A 125 0.93 8.76 -14.06
CA VAL A 125 -0.25 9.54 -14.44
C VAL A 125 -1.37 8.55 -14.73
N ALA A 126 -2.37 8.52 -13.86
CA ALA A 126 -3.53 7.64 -13.99
C ALA A 126 -4.69 8.35 -14.67
N ASN A 127 -5.42 7.61 -15.54
CA ASN A 127 -6.62 8.10 -16.21
C ASN A 127 -7.86 7.57 -15.48
N VAL A 128 -8.53 8.44 -14.75
CA VAL A 128 -9.65 8.07 -13.87
C VAL A 128 -10.98 8.45 -14.53
N PRO A 129 -11.92 7.51 -14.74
CA PRO A 129 -13.24 7.82 -15.28
C PRO A 129 -14.05 8.60 -14.22
N PRO A 130 -14.64 9.78 -14.57
CA PRO A 130 -15.30 10.64 -13.58
C PRO A 130 -16.58 10.04 -12.97
N GLN A 131 -17.17 9.04 -13.61
CA GLN A 131 -18.36 8.35 -13.10
C GLN A 131 -18.05 7.00 -12.44
N GLY A 132 -16.77 6.60 -12.40
CA GLY A 132 -16.36 5.26 -11.99
C GLY A 132 -16.80 4.17 -12.99
N GLY A 133 -16.36 2.93 -12.75
CA GLY A 133 -16.77 1.79 -13.56
C GLY A 133 -16.02 1.64 -14.88
N ARG A 134 -16.64 0.94 -15.87
CA ARG A 134 -15.98 0.56 -17.12
C ARG A 134 -15.61 1.76 -17.98
N LYS A 135 -14.37 1.76 -18.49
CA LYS A 135 -13.87 2.78 -19.42
C LYS A 135 -14.61 2.69 -20.76
N HIS A 136 -15.27 3.78 -21.17
CA HIS A 136 -15.89 3.90 -22.49
C HIS A 136 -14.98 4.70 -23.45
N PRO A 137 -14.90 4.34 -24.74
CA PRO A 137 -13.97 4.96 -25.70
C PRO A 137 -14.14 6.46 -25.91
N HIS A 138 -15.31 7.01 -25.58
CA HIS A 138 -15.67 8.44 -25.77
C HIS A 138 -15.81 9.21 -24.45
N GLN A 139 -15.36 8.63 -23.33
CA GLN A 139 -15.44 9.28 -22.03
C GLN A 139 -14.21 10.14 -21.79
N GLU A 140 -14.41 11.37 -21.34
CA GLU A 140 -13.31 12.20 -20.84
C GLU A 140 -12.79 11.61 -19.52
N PHE A 141 -11.47 11.45 -19.41
CA PHE A 141 -10.80 10.97 -18.23
C PHE A 141 -10.18 12.11 -17.45
N LEU A 142 -10.25 12.03 -16.14
CA LEU A 142 -9.47 12.89 -15.26
C LEU A 142 -8.05 12.33 -15.18
N GLN A 143 -7.05 13.16 -15.42
CA GLN A 143 -5.65 12.77 -15.28
C GLN A 143 -5.14 13.22 -13.92
N ILE A 144 -4.67 12.26 -13.12
CA ILE A 144 -4.09 12.52 -11.80
C ILE A 144 -2.68 11.94 -11.72
N ASN A 145 -1.73 12.73 -11.24
CA ASN A 145 -0.37 12.28 -11.01
C ASN A 145 -0.23 11.73 -9.57
N THR A 146 0.08 10.45 -9.44
CA THR A 146 0.17 9.80 -8.14
C THR A 146 1.54 9.95 -7.46
N LYS A 147 2.48 10.67 -8.11
CA LYS A 147 3.86 10.82 -7.63
C LYS A 147 3.94 11.45 -6.23
N ASP A 148 3.06 12.38 -5.90
CA ASP A 148 3.08 13.10 -4.62
C ASP A 148 2.01 12.64 -3.62
N ILE A 149 1.11 11.74 -4.03
CA ILE A 149 0.15 11.10 -3.13
C ILE A 149 0.91 10.20 -2.14
N LEU A 150 0.65 10.36 -0.84
CA LEU A 150 1.21 9.48 0.18
C LEU A 150 0.36 8.21 0.31
N PHE A 151 0.96 7.06 0.05
CA PHE A 151 0.33 5.78 0.31
C PHE A 151 0.78 5.24 1.67
N ILE A 152 -0.20 4.89 2.49
CA ILE A 152 0.00 4.22 3.77
C ILE A 152 -0.68 2.85 3.64
N CYS A 153 0.09 1.77 3.68
CA CYS A 153 -0.41 0.42 3.57
C CYS A 153 -0.48 -0.20 4.96
N GLY A 154 -1.59 -0.84 5.30
CA GLY A 154 -1.80 -1.50 6.59
C GLY A 154 -2.08 -3.00 6.43
N GLY A 155 -1.64 -3.80 7.41
CA GLY A 155 -1.95 -5.21 7.46
C GLY A 155 -1.55 -5.83 8.80
N ALA A 156 -2.12 -6.99 9.10
CA ALA A 156 -1.75 -7.74 10.29
C ALA A 156 -0.45 -8.53 10.08
N PHE A 157 -0.21 -9.02 8.87
CA PHE A 157 0.95 -9.85 8.48
C PHE A 157 1.18 -11.00 9.45
N ALA A 158 0.08 -11.73 9.78
CA ALA A 158 0.12 -12.86 10.70
C ALA A 158 1.10 -13.93 10.21
N GLY A 159 2.05 -14.33 11.07
CA GLY A 159 3.07 -15.32 10.73
C GLY A 159 4.37 -14.76 10.16
N LEU A 160 4.46 -13.44 9.94
CA LEU A 160 5.71 -12.79 9.50
C LEU A 160 6.84 -13.01 10.51
N ASP A 161 6.53 -13.03 11.80
CA ASP A 161 7.45 -13.39 12.89
C ASP A 161 8.11 -14.76 12.66
N LYS A 162 7.33 -15.75 12.23
CA LYS A 162 7.85 -17.12 11.94
C LYS A 162 8.76 -17.12 10.70
N VAL A 163 8.43 -16.33 9.69
CA VAL A 163 9.25 -16.21 8.46
C VAL A 163 10.60 -15.59 8.80
N ILE A 164 10.61 -14.50 9.56
CA ILE A 164 11.84 -13.83 10.00
C ILE A 164 12.69 -14.76 10.88
N ALA A 165 12.05 -15.45 11.85
CA ALA A 165 12.73 -16.41 12.70
C ALA A 165 13.39 -17.55 11.90
N LYS A 166 12.71 -18.07 10.87
CA LYS A 166 13.24 -19.13 10.00
C LYS A 166 14.45 -18.66 9.19
N ARG A 167 14.43 -17.45 8.63
CA ARG A 167 15.58 -16.87 7.91
C ARG A 167 16.80 -16.69 8.81
N GLY A 168 16.61 -16.32 10.08
CA GLY A 168 17.68 -16.20 11.06
C GLY A 168 18.31 -17.52 11.51
N THR A 169 17.65 -18.66 11.29
CA THR A 169 18.14 -20.00 11.66
C THR A 169 18.86 -20.71 10.52
N ASP A 170 18.60 -20.36 9.25
CA ASP A 170 19.24 -21.04 8.10
C ASP A 170 20.77 -20.78 8.00
N THR A 171 21.33 -19.88 8.80
CA THR A 171 22.78 -19.61 8.85
C THR A 171 23.55 -20.49 9.82
N SER A 172 22.92 -21.41 10.55
CA SER A 172 23.59 -22.23 11.56
C SER A 172 23.39 -23.74 11.34
N ILE A 173 23.76 -24.26 10.18
CA ILE A 173 23.90 -25.69 9.93
C ILE A 173 25.35 -26.10 10.29
N GLY A 174 25.57 -26.64 11.50
CA GLY A 174 26.86 -27.14 11.91
C GLY A 174 26.87 -27.67 13.35
N PHE A 175 27.79 -28.60 13.62
CA PHE A 175 28.04 -29.16 14.97
C PHE A 175 28.51 -28.00 15.88
N GLY A 176 27.66 -27.57 16.83
CA GLY A 176 27.92 -26.40 17.70
C GLY A 176 27.09 -25.16 17.43
N ALA A 177 26.13 -25.20 16.51
CA ALA A 177 25.21 -24.11 16.26
C ALA A 177 24.41 -23.74 17.52
N LYS A 178 24.54 -22.48 17.95
CA LYS A 178 23.71 -21.95 19.06
C LYS A 178 22.30 -21.78 18.54
N VAL A 179 21.40 -22.69 18.90
CA VAL A 179 19.95 -22.53 18.63
C VAL A 179 19.46 -21.34 19.46
N LYS A 180 19.35 -20.18 18.86
CA LYS A 180 18.65 -19.06 19.47
C LYS A 180 17.16 -19.37 19.40
N HIS A 181 16.50 -19.59 20.53
CA HIS A 181 15.05 -19.67 20.62
C HIS A 181 14.46 -18.28 20.34
N PHE A 182 14.06 -18.04 19.09
CA PHE A 182 13.36 -16.80 18.68
C PHE A 182 11.90 -16.74 19.17
N GLN A 183 11.42 -17.81 19.82
CA GLN A 183 10.02 -17.93 20.25
C GLN A 183 9.63 -16.95 21.37
N ASP A 184 10.59 -16.35 22.06
CA ASP A 184 10.34 -15.44 23.19
C ASP A 184 10.66 -13.96 22.88
N GLN A 185 11.01 -13.61 21.65
CA GLN A 185 11.29 -12.22 21.31
C GLN A 185 10.01 -11.48 20.91
N PRO A 186 9.78 -10.26 21.42
CA PRO A 186 8.63 -9.45 21.02
C PRO A 186 8.69 -9.14 19.51
N ILE A 187 7.54 -9.23 18.84
CA ILE A 187 7.39 -9.01 17.38
C ILE A 187 8.09 -7.72 16.93
N GLY A 188 8.07 -6.66 17.76
CA GLY A 188 8.73 -5.40 17.45
C GLY A 188 10.26 -5.48 17.34
N GLU A 189 10.93 -6.44 17.99
CA GLU A 189 12.38 -6.66 17.83
C GLU A 189 12.69 -7.51 16.59
N LEU A 190 11.82 -8.46 16.26
CA LEU A 190 11.96 -9.29 15.06
C LEU A 190 11.79 -8.47 13.79
N ILE A 191 10.85 -7.51 13.78
CA ILE A 191 10.58 -6.63 12.62
C ILE A 191 11.76 -5.69 12.33
N LYS A 192 12.61 -5.34 13.31
CA LYS A 192 13.80 -4.53 13.07
C LYS A 192 14.82 -5.19 12.12
N ASN A 193 14.76 -6.51 11.98
CA ASN A 193 15.61 -7.30 11.10
C ASN A 193 14.92 -7.67 9.79
N LEU A 194 13.87 -6.93 9.42
CA LEU A 194 13.10 -7.15 8.21
C LEU A 194 13.87 -6.54 7.04
N GLU A 195 14.40 -7.37 6.17
CA GLU A 195 15.01 -6.96 4.92
C GLU A 195 14.00 -7.11 3.76
N PRO A 196 13.96 -6.17 2.81
CA PRO A 196 13.04 -6.19 1.67
C PRO A 196 13.51 -7.18 0.60
N GLU A 197 13.43 -8.49 0.87
CA GLU A 197 13.63 -9.56 -0.12
C GLU A 197 12.41 -10.47 -0.20
#